data_27343815cf711038e86a9fbb5c01651b
#
_entry.id   27343815cf711038e86a9fbb5c01651b
#
_cell.length_a   1.000
_cell.length_b   1.000
_cell.length_c   1.000
_cell.angle_alpha   90.00
_cell.angle_beta   90.00
_cell.angle_gamma   90.00
#
_symmetry.space_group_name_H-M   'P 1'
#
loop_
_entity.id
_entity.type
_entity.pdbx_description
1 polymer ?
#
loop_
_entity_poly.entity_id
_entity_poly.type
_entity_poly.pdbx_seq_one_letter_code
_entity_poly.pdbx_strand_id
1 'polypeptide(L)'
;MRIDAFNHFFPKTYFEKLLASGLPDIGKRVVNVPALHDLELRLKIVDSFPDYAQVMSLAAPAPEAFGDPKTAAEFARIGNDGMAELVAKYPDQFPAFIANVPITAPDAGIAECERAIKELGAIGAQIFTNVNGKPLDRPEFEPFFAGMHRLDKPIWVHPLRGASMPDYADEKKSLYEIWWTFGWPYETSAFMARMVFSKMLDRYPGLKIIVHHYGAMVPYHEGRVGPGWDQLGVRTSDEDYVALRKSLRKRPLDYFKEDFYADTAVFGSRAATLCGLEFYGADHTIFASDSPFDPEKGPGYIRDTIKIIDGLDISKADRDKIYHGNLEKLTGRKFVK
;
A
#
# COMPACT_ATOMS: atom_id res chain seq x y z
N MET A 1 18.83 10.13 -7.01
CA MET A 1 17.83 9.23 -7.64
C MET A 1 16.58 9.16 -6.77
N ARG A 2 15.40 9.34 -7.37
CA ARG A 2 14.09 9.26 -6.71
C ARG A 2 13.40 7.98 -7.14
N ILE A 3 13.18 7.06 -6.23
CA ILE A 3 12.51 5.77 -6.51
C ILE A 3 11.09 5.84 -5.97
N ASP A 4 10.12 6.00 -6.86
CA ASP A 4 8.70 6.00 -6.51
C ASP A 4 8.25 4.58 -6.19
N ALA A 5 8.10 4.31 -4.89
CA ALA A 5 7.90 2.97 -4.36
C ALA A 5 6.45 2.46 -4.48
N PHE A 6 5.50 3.32 -4.83
CA PHE A 6 4.10 2.93 -4.97
C PHE A 6 3.37 3.85 -5.95
N ASN A 7 3.11 3.32 -7.11
CA ASN A 7 2.40 3.91 -8.24
C ASN A 7 1.79 2.75 -9.04
N HIS A 8 0.87 3.04 -9.96
CA HIS A 8 0.02 1.99 -10.53
C HIS A 8 0.09 1.96 -12.05
N PHE A 9 0.20 0.74 -12.60
CA PHE A 9 0.16 0.50 -14.02
C PHE A 9 -0.37 -0.92 -14.32
N PHE A 10 -1.16 -1.07 -15.38
CA PHE A 10 -1.65 -2.36 -15.84
C PHE A 10 -0.89 -2.82 -17.09
N PRO A 11 -0.09 -3.89 -17.00
CA PRO A 11 0.49 -4.53 -18.19
C PRO A 11 -0.60 -4.90 -19.19
N LYS A 12 -0.28 -4.85 -20.49
CA LYS A 12 -1.26 -5.02 -21.58
C LYS A 12 -2.14 -6.25 -21.41
N THR A 13 -1.55 -7.41 -21.19
CA THR A 13 -2.27 -8.68 -21.04
C THR A 13 -3.23 -8.67 -19.85
N TYR A 14 -2.79 -8.06 -18.73
CA TYR A 14 -3.64 -7.89 -17.55
C TYR A 14 -4.80 -6.93 -17.85
N PHE A 15 -4.53 -5.81 -18.51
CA PHE A 15 -5.54 -4.81 -18.85
C PHE A 15 -6.62 -5.37 -19.79
N GLU A 16 -6.23 -6.10 -20.83
CA GLU A 16 -7.16 -6.77 -21.74
C GLU A 16 -8.09 -7.76 -21.01
N LYS A 17 -7.53 -8.54 -20.09
CA LYS A 17 -8.30 -9.47 -19.26
C LYS A 17 -9.19 -8.72 -18.25
N LEU A 18 -8.73 -7.61 -17.68
CA LEU A 18 -9.51 -6.75 -16.82
C LEU A 18 -10.74 -6.19 -17.55
N LEU A 19 -10.57 -5.71 -18.78
CA LEU A 19 -11.70 -5.23 -19.59
C LEU A 19 -12.72 -6.34 -19.87
N ALA A 20 -12.27 -7.56 -20.10
CA ALA A 20 -13.13 -8.72 -20.36
C ALA A 20 -13.82 -9.26 -19.09
N SER A 21 -13.44 -8.81 -17.89
CA SER A 21 -13.98 -9.34 -16.62
C SER A 21 -15.43 -8.96 -16.34
N GLY A 22 -15.93 -7.91 -16.97
CA GLY A 22 -17.28 -7.38 -16.72
C GLY A 22 -17.47 -6.68 -15.37
N LEU A 23 -16.39 -6.42 -14.63
CA LEU A 23 -16.48 -5.68 -13.36
C LEU A 23 -17.02 -4.26 -13.60
N PRO A 24 -17.86 -3.76 -12.68
CA PRO A 24 -18.43 -2.40 -12.79
C PRO A 24 -17.34 -1.32 -12.67
N ASP A 25 -17.61 -0.16 -13.23
CA ASP A 25 -16.80 1.07 -13.11
C ASP A 25 -15.40 1.02 -13.75
N ILE A 26 -14.99 -0.08 -14.40
CA ILE A 26 -13.71 -0.19 -15.11
C ILE A 26 -13.55 0.93 -16.14
N GLY A 27 -14.61 1.27 -16.89
CA GLY A 27 -14.59 2.37 -17.86
C GLY A 27 -14.22 3.72 -17.24
N LYS A 28 -14.80 4.05 -16.09
CA LYS A 28 -14.53 5.33 -15.40
C LYS A 28 -13.20 5.37 -14.67
N ARG A 29 -12.87 4.31 -13.94
CA ARG A 29 -11.72 4.29 -13.03
C ARG A 29 -10.40 3.93 -13.70
N VAL A 30 -10.46 3.18 -14.79
CA VAL A 30 -9.28 2.66 -15.48
C VAL A 30 -9.14 3.25 -16.88
N VAL A 31 -10.12 3.05 -17.76
CA VAL A 31 -10.04 3.47 -19.17
C VAL A 31 -9.86 5.00 -19.31
N ASN A 32 -10.52 5.77 -18.44
CA ASN A 32 -10.42 7.24 -18.44
C ASN A 32 -9.10 7.79 -17.85
N VAL A 33 -8.17 6.91 -17.43
CA VAL A 33 -6.84 7.26 -16.96
C VAL A 33 -5.79 6.57 -17.85
N PRO A 34 -5.49 7.12 -19.04
CA PRO A 34 -4.63 6.45 -20.02
C PRO A 34 -3.27 6.02 -19.48
N ALA A 35 -2.64 6.82 -18.61
CA ALA A 35 -1.36 6.48 -18.02
C ALA A 35 -1.37 5.23 -17.13
N LEU A 36 -2.55 4.63 -16.83
CA LEU A 36 -2.66 3.31 -16.19
C LEU A 36 -2.37 2.14 -17.13
N HIS A 37 -2.51 2.31 -18.46
CA HIS A 37 -2.47 1.19 -19.41
C HIS A 37 -1.79 1.52 -20.74
N ASP A 38 -1.55 2.78 -21.04
CA ASP A 38 -0.76 3.24 -22.20
C ASP A 38 0.72 3.33 -21.79
N LEU A 39 1.50 2.36 -22.23
CA LEU A 39 2.92 2.26 -21.88
C LEU A 39 3.75 3.40 -22.48
N GLU A 40 3.47 3.85 -23.71
CA GLU A 40 4.22 4.94 -24.32
C GLU A 40 4.00 6.24 -23.57
N LEU A 41 2.76 6.52 -23.19
CA LEU A 41 2.43 7.67 -22.35
C LEU A 41 3.11 7.58 -21.01
N ARG A 42 3.07 6.37 -20.37
CA ARG A 42 3.72 6.17 -19.07
C ARG A 42 5.22 6.41 -19.11
N LEU A 43 5.91 5.88 -20.10
CA LEU A 43 7.35 6.11 -20.29
C LEU A 43 7.67 7.59 -20.49
N LYS A 44 6.90 8.31 -21.33
CA LYS A 44 7.06 9.77 -21.50
C LYS A 44 6.89 10.54 -20.19
N ILE A 45 5.94 10.14 -19.35
CA ILE A 45 5.75 10.74 -18.02
C ILE A 45 6.98 10.50 -17.15
N VAL A 46 7.45 9.26 -17.04
CA VAL A 46 8.62 8.91 -16.22
C VAL A 46 9.87 9.66 -16.70
N ASP A 47 10.14 9.65 -17.99
CA ASP A 47 11.30 10.32 -18.61
C ASP A 47 11.26 11.85 -18.50
N SER A 48 10.10 12.45 -18.20
CA SER A 48 9.96 13.89 -17.99
C SER A 48 10.51 14.37 -16.64
N PHE A 49 10.77 13.45 -15.71
CA PHE A 49 11.32 13.75 -14.38
C PHE A 49 12.78 13.30 -14.28
N PRO A 50 13.73 14.22 -14.02
CA PRO A 50 15.14 13.84 -13.88
C PRO A 50 15.38 12.99 -12.66
N ASP A 51 16.28 12.01 -12.78
CA ASP A 51 16.68 11.11 -11.67
C ASP A 51 15.47 10.44 -10.98
N TYR A 52 14.51 9.96 -11.77
CA TYR A 52 13.27 9.36 -11.29
C TYR A 52 13.02 7.99 -11.94
N ALA A 53 12.55 7.04 -11.15
CA ALA A 53 12.12 5.73 -11.62
C ALA A 53 10.98 5.20 -10.74
N GLN A 54 10.21 4.23 -11.25
CA GLN A 54 9.01 3.71 -10.63
C GLN A 54 9.13 2.21 -10.33
N VAL A 55 8.81 1.84 -9.10
CA VAL A 55 8.52 0.45 -8.74
C VAL A 55 7.09 0.15 -9.14
N MET A 56 6.87 -0.76 -10.07
CA MET A 56 5.55 -1.02 -10.61
C MET A 56 4.66 -1.78 -9.62
N SER A 57 3.39 -1.39 -9.55
CA SER A 57 2.33 -2.14 -8.88
C SER A 57 1.02 -2.08 -9.67
N LEU A 58 0.09 -2.99 -9.39
CA LEU A 58 -1.24 -2.93 -9.96
C LEU A 58 -2.13 -2.01 -9.11
N ALA A 59 -3.04 -1.29 -9.75
CA ALA A 59 -4.11 -0.58 -9.06
C ALA A 59 -5.26 -1.52 -8.65
N ALA A 60 -6.22 -0.98 -7.88
CA ALA A 60 -7.51 -1.65 -7.72
C ALA A 60 -8.19 -1.85 -9.10
N PRO A 61 -8.97 -2.94 -9.29
CA PRO A 61 -9.51 -3.81 -8.25
C PRO A 61 -8.51 -4.82 -7.67
N ALA A 62 -8.74 -5.21 -6.42
CA ALA A 62 -8.02 -6.30 -5.79
C ALA A 62 -8.27 -7.64 -6.52
N PRO A 63 -7.33 -8.60 -6.51
CA PRO A 63 -7.53 -9.91 -7.14
C PRO A 63 -8.82 -10.60 -6.70
N GLU A 64 -9.21 -10.41 -5.46
CA GLU A 64 -10.40 -10.99 -4.85
C GLU A 64 -11.72 -10.48 -5.46
N ALA A 65 -11.70 -9.36 -6.15
CA ALA A 65 -12.86 -8.82 -6.85
C ALA A 65 -13.27 -9.66 -8.08
N PHE A 66 -12.36 -10.51 -8.58
CA PHE A 66 -12.63 -11.34 -9.77
C PHE A 66 -13.38 -12.65 -9.47
N GLY A 67 -13.89 -12.83 -8.25
CA GLY A 67 -14.78 -13.92 -7.87
C GLY A 67 -14.09 -15.04 -7.10
N ASP A 68 -13.99 -16.24 -7.69
CA ASP A 68 -13.45 -17.40 -7.00
C ASP A 68 -11.90 -17.36 -6.86
N PRO A 69 -11.34 -18.11 -5.89
CA PRO A 69 -9.90 -18.08 -5.60
C PRO A 69 -9.02 -18.48 -6.80
N LYS A 70 -9.50 -19.34 -7.71
CA LYS A 70 -8.74 -19.76 -8.89
C LYS A 70 -8.61 -18.62 -9.90
N THR A 71 -9.70 -17.93 -10.16
CA THR A 71 -9.71 -16.74 -11.03
C THR A 71 -8.85 -15.61 -10.43
N ALA A 72 -8.95 -15.38 -9.12
CA ALA A 72 -8.09 -14.40 -8.43
C ALA A 72 -6.59 -14.74 -8.58
N ALA A 73 -6.22 -16.01 -8.43
CA ALA A 73 -4.84 -16.47 -8.59
C ALA A 73 -4.36 -16.31 -10.05
N GLU A 74 -5.22 -16.57 -11.04
CA GLU A 74 -4.89 -16.38 -12.46
C GLU A 74 -4.65 -14.89 -12.77
N PHE A 75 -5.49 -13.98 -12.30
CA PHE A 75 -5.29 -12.54 -12.46
C PHE A 75 -4.00 -12.05 -11.81
N ALA A 76 -3.71 -12.50 -10.59
CA ALA A 76 -2.47 -12.16 -9.91
C ALA A 76 -1.24 -12.62 -10.72
N ARG A 77 -1.25 -13.85 -11.21
CA ARG A 77 -0.16 -14.42 -12.02
C ARG A 77 0.07 -13.62 -13.30
N ILE A 78 -0.98 -13.33 -14.07
CA ILE A 78 -0.89 -12.56 -15.31
C ILE A 78 -0.33 -11.17 -15.04
N GLY A 79 -0.76 -10.51 -13.97
CA GLY A 79 -0.27 -9.21 -13.57
C GLY A 79 1.21 -9.24 -13.21
N ASN A 80 1.64 -10.22 -12.42
CA ASN A 80 3.03 -10.38 -12.00
C ASN A 80 3.96 -10.71 -13.18
N ASP A 81 3.55 -11.60 -14.06
CA ASP A 81 4.31 -11.95 -15.27
C ASP A 81 4.47 -10.71 -16.17
N GLY A 82 3.39 -9.96 -16.41
CA GLY A 82 3.44 -8.74 -17.22
C GLY A 82 4.28 -7.61 -16.60
N MET A 83 4.26 -7.44 -15.27
CA MET A 83 5.14 -6.48 -14.60
C MET A 83 6.61 -6.90 -14.69
N ALA A 84 6.92 -8.19 -14.54
CA ALA A 84 8.27 -8.71 -14.69
C ALA A 84 8.82 -8.49 -16.11
N GLU A 85 8.00 -8.69 -17.16
CA GLU A 85 8.38 -8.40 -18.56
C GLU A 85 8.71 -6.92 -18.75
N LEU A 86 7.93 -6.01 -18.17
CA LEU A 86 8.17 -4.57 -18.27
C LEU A 86 9.45 -4.15 -17.54
N VAL A 87 9.70 -4.69 -16.36
CA VAL A 87 10.95 -4.46 -15.59
C VAL A 87 12.16 -4.95 -16.38
N ALA A 88 12.08 -6.12 -17.02
CA ALA A 88 13.15 -6.66 -17.85
C ALA A 88 13.43 -5.78 -19.10
N LYS A 89 12.38 -5.19 -19.68
CA LYS A 89 12.46 -4.40 -20.90
C LYS A 89 12.86 -2.94 -20.67
N TYR A 90 12.47 -2.36 -19.54
CA TYR A 90 12.67 -0.95 -19.20
C TYR A 90 13.26 -0.79 -17.79
N PRO A 91 14.45 -1.36 -17.51
CA PRO A 91 15.01 -1.40 -16.16
C PRO A 91 15.39 -0.03 -15.58
N ASP A 92 15.60 0.97 -16.42
CA ASP A 92 15.93 2.32 -15.98
C ASP A 92 14.69 3.09 -15.51
N GLN A 93 13.55 2.90 -16.18
CA GLN A 93 12.27 3.49 -15.79
C GLN A 93 11.54 2.67 -14.73
N PHE A 94 11.63 1.34 -14.81
CA PHE A 94 10.95 0.38 -13.95
C PHE A 94 11.97 -0.59 -13.32
N PRO A 95 12.74 -0.17 -12.31
CA PRO A 95 13.80 -1.01 -11.73
C PRO A 95 13.30 -2.23 -10.98
N ALA A 96 12.03 -2.27 -10.58
CA ALA A 96 11.42 -3.35 -9.81
C ALA A 96 9.90 -3.35 -9.93
N PHE A 97 9.27 -4.39 -9.37
CA PHE A 97 7.82 -4.45 -9.19
C PHE A 97 7.44 -5.10 -7.85
N ILE A 98 6.21 -4.87 -7.42
CA ILE A 98 5.58 -5.42 -6.24
C ILE A 98 4.60 -6.49 -6.70
N ALA A 99 4.69 -7.71 -6.15
CA ALA A 99 3.80 -8.79 -6.51
C ALA A 99 2.36 -8.52 -6.07
N ASN A 100 1.40 -8.71 -6.96
CA ASN A 100 -0.01 -8.76 -6.63
C ASN A 100 -0.37 -10.18 -6.20
N VAL A 101 -1.05 -10.35 -5.07
CA VAL A 101 -1.28 -11.67 -4.47
C VAL A 101 -2.75 -11.88 -4.09
N PRO A 102 -3.33 -13.06 -4.38
CA PRO A 102 -4.70 -13.39 -4.01
C PRO A 102 -4.72 -14.00 -2.61
N ILE A 103 -5.15 -13.27 -1.61
CA ILE A 103 -5.17 -13.77 -0.22
C ILE A 103 -6.49 -14.43 0.20
N THR A 104 -7.46 -14.56 -0.68
CA THR A 104 -8.67 -15.42 -0.48
C THR A 104 -8.32 -16.90 -0.35
N ALA A 105 -7.18 -17.31 -0.93
CA ALA A 105 -6.59 -18.62 -0.74
C ALA A 105 -5.15 -18.42 -0.24
N PRO A 106 -4.92 -18.24 1.06
CA PRO A 106 -3.63 -17.80 1.60
C PRO A 106 -2.44 -18.67 1.18
N ASP A 107 -2.64 -19.98 1.08
CA ASP A 107 -1.59 -20.90 0.59
C ASP A 107 -1.21 -20.64 -0.87
N ALA A 108 -2.20 -20.42 -1.74
CA ALA A 108 -1.97 -20.06 -3.13
C ALA A 108 -1.38 -18.64 -3.26
N GLY A 109 -1.82 -17.74 -2.40
CA GLY A 109 -1.30 -16.36 -2.32
C GLY A 109 0.18 -16.32 -1.95
N ILE A 110 0.58 -17.06 -0.91
CA ILE A 110 1.99 -17.11 -0.52
C ILE A 110 2.84 -17.87 -1.54
N ALA A 111 2.32 -18.91 -2.17
CA ALA A 111 3.02 -19.62 -3.23
C ALA A 111 3.29 -18.72 -4.46
N GLU A 112 2.30 -17.93 -4.89
CA GLU A 112 2.50 -16.95 -5.96
C GLU A 112 3.46 -15.83 -5.55
N CYS A 113 3.39 -15.36 -4.31
CA CYS A 113 4.33 -14.40 -3.77
C CYS A 113 5.77 -14.94 -3.79
N GLU A 114 5.98 -16.19 -3.36
CA GLU A 114 7.29 -16.85 -3.41
C GLU A 114 7.79 -16.98 -4.86
N ARG A 115 6.94 -17.38 -5.80
CA ARG A 115 7.28 -17.43 -7.23
C ARG A 115 7.69 -16.05 -7.74
N ALA A 116 6.87 -15.02 -7.50
CA ALA A 116 7.14 -13.68 -7.98
C ALA A 116 8.45 -13.11 -7.42
N ILE A 117 8.76 -13.37 -6.14
CA ILE A 117 10.00 -12.91 -5.51
C ILE A 117 11.22 -13.71 -6.00
N LYS A 118 11.14 -15.04 -6.01
CA LYS A 118 12.31 -15.91 -6.26
C LYS A 118 12.62 -16.07 -7.75
N GLU A 119 11.59 -16.09 -8.61
CA GLU A 119 11.74 -16.39 -10.04
C GLU A 119 11.61 -15.13 -10.91
N LEU A 120 10.75 -14.18 -10.55
CA LEU A 120 10.49 -12.98 -11.33
C LEU A 120 11.16 -11.70 -10.80
N GLY A 121 11.71 -11.74 -9.60
CA GLY A 121 12.44 -10.61 -9.01
C GLY A 121 11.58 -9.52 -8.38
N ALA A 122 10.33 -9.83 -7.98
CA ALA A 122 9.51 -8.94 -7.17
C ALA A 122 10.20 -8.59 -5.85
N ILE A 123 10.03 -7.36 -5.39
CA ILE A 123 10.70 -6.88 -4.17
C ILE A 123 9.86 -7.00 -2.90
N GLY A 124 8.63 -7.44 -3.02
CA GLY A 124 7.66 -7.68 -1.96
C GLY A 124 6.28 -7.95 -2.52
N ALA A 125 5.24 -7.84 -1.69
CA ALA A 125 3.86 -8.12 -2.06
C ALA A 125 2.93 -6.94 -1.77
N GLN A 126 1.94 -6.72 -2.62
CA GLN A 126 0.83 -5.80 -2.38
C GLN A 126 -0.41 -6.60 -1.94
N ILE A 127 -1.05 -6.11 -0.88
CA ILE A 127 -2.37 -6.55 -0.44
C ILE A 127 -3.29 -5.34 -0.21
N PHE A 128 -4.56 -5.62 0.03
CA PHE A 128 -5.54 -4.59 0.37
C PHE A 128 -5.94 -4.68 1.85
N THR A 129 -6.49 -3.61 2.43
CA THR A 129 -6.83 -3.54 3.86
C THR A 129 -7.85 -4.57 4.33
N ASN A 130 -8.61 -5.13 3.41
CA ASN A 130 -9.58 -6.19 3.69
C ASN A 130 -9.77 -7.10 2.47
N VAL A 131 -10.33 -8.28 2.67
CA VAL A 131 -10.72 -9.24 1.64
C VAL A 131 -12.23 -9.35 1.62
N ASN A 132 -12.87 -8.73 0.64
CA ASN A 132 -14.33 -8.73 0.51
C ASN A 132 -15.03 -8.30 1.82
N GLY A 133 -14.53 -7.26 2.48
CA GLY A 133 -15.01 -6.74 3.76
C GLY A 133 -14.57 -7.52 5.01
N LYS A 134 -13.80 -8.59 4.85
CA LYS A 134 -13.23 -9.33 5.99
C LYS A 134 -11.91 -8.71 6.42
N PRO A 135 -11.72 -8.39 7.69
CA PRO A 135 -10.46 -7.83 8.17
C PRO A 135 -9.34 -8.87 8.19
N LEU A 136 -8.11 -8.44 7.96
CA LEU A 136 -6.97 -9.32 7.75
C LEU A 136 -6.36 -9.92 9.02
N ASP A 137 -6.82 -9.54 10.19
CA ASP A 137 -6.43 -10.15 11.45
C ASP A 137 -7.19 -11.45 11.78
N ARG A 138 -8.09 -11.90 10.88
CA ARG A 138 -8.75 -13.21 11.02
C ARG A 138 -7.76 -14.36 10.84
N PRO A 139 -7.97 -15.48 11.56
CA PRO A 139 -7.05 -16.63 11.52
C PRO A 139 -6.80 -17.18 10.11
N GLU A 140 -7.80 -17.11 9.22
CA GLU A 140 -7.67 -17.60 7.84
C GLU A 140 -6.58 -16.87 7.02
N PHE A 141 -6.23 -15.62 7.39
CA PHE A 141 -5.21 -14.83 6.67
C PHE A 141 -3.83 -14.89 7.32
N GLU A 142 -3.71 -15.43 8.53
CA GLU A 142 -2.43 -15.51 9.26
C GLU A 142 -1.33 -16.24 8.49
N PRO A 143 -1.61 -17.34 7.73
CA PRO A 143 -0.58 -18.03 6.93
C PRO A 143 0.15 -17.12 5.93
N PHE A 144 -0.53 -16.11 5.36
CA PHE A 144 0.10 -15.13 4.48
C PHE A 144 1.14 -14.29 5.23
N PHE A 145 0.80 -13.74 6.40
CA PHE A 145 1.74 -12.93 7.20
C PHE A 145 2.92 -13.76 7.70
N ALA A 146 2.69 -15.00 8.11
CA ALA A 146 3.74 -15.95 8.47
C ALA A 146 4.69 -16.23 7.28
N GLY A 147 4.14 -16.38 6.07
CA GLY A 147 4.89 -16.54 4.85
C GLY A 147 5.75 -15.33 4.51
N MET A 148 5.18 -14.12 4.59
CA MET A 148 5.91 -12.87 4.33
C MET A 148 7.01 -12.62 5.36
N HIS A 149 6.75 -12.93 6.64
CA HIS A 149 7.77 -12.86 7.68
C HIS A 149 8.95 -13.80 7.37
N ARG A 150 8.68 -15.04 6.94
CA ARG A 150 9.72 -16.02 6.54
C ARG A 150 10.50 -15.57 5.30
N LEU A 151 9.85 -14.89 4.34
CA LEU A 151 10.49 -14.34 3.15
C LEU A 151 11.34 -13.09 3.43
N ASP A 152 11.14 -12.47 4.57
CA ASP A 152 11.78 -11.20 4.98
C ASP A 152 11.61 -10.09 3.92
N LYS A 153 10.44 -10.00 3.31
CA LYS A 153 10.09 -9.01 2.28
C LYS A 153 8.94 -8.11 2.73
N PRO A 154 8.93 -6.84 2.27
CA PRO A 154 7.87 -5.90 2.66
C PRO A 154 6.52 -6.24 2.02
N ILE A 155 5.48 -5.83 2.76
CA ILE A 155 4.08 -5.86 2.36
C ILE A 155 3.63 -4.42 2.15
N TRP A 156 3.18 -4.06 0.94
CA TRP A 156 2.47 -2.81 0.68
C TRP A 156 0.99 -3.01 0.91
N VAL A 157 0.38 -2.10 1.65
CA VAL A 157 -1.04 -2.18 2.00
C VAL A 157 -1.81 -1.03 1.37
N HIS A 158 -2.61 -1.34 0.35
CA HIS A 158 -3.50 -0.39 -0.30
C HIS A 158 -4.88 -0.37 0.38
N PRO A 159 -5.50 0.79 0.61
CA PRO A 159 -6.87 0.84 1.16
C PRO A 159 -7.88 0.23 0.20
N LEU A 160 -8.91 -0.40 0.76
CA LEU A 160 -10.03 -0.94 -0.01
C LEU A 160 -11.35 -0.69 0.71
N ARG A 161 -12.21 0.10 0.08
CA ARG A 161 -13.61 0.28 0.44
C ARG A 161 -14.37 0.62 -0.84
N GLY A 162 -15.50 0.00 -1.06
CA GLY A 162 -16.33 0.24 -2.24
C GLY A 162 -17.55 1.11 -1.92
N ALA A 163 -18.16 1.67 -2.96
CA ALA A 163 -19.38 2.44 -2.84
C ALA A 163 -20.57 1.63 -2.26
N SER A 164 -20.52 0.30 -2.32
CA SER A 164 -21.53 -0.58 -1.71
C SER A 164 -21.50 -0.61 -0.18
N MET A 165 -20.45 -0.07 0.45
CA MET A 165 -20.38 0.06 1.90
C MET A 165 -20.94 1.44 2.30
N PRO A 166 -22.13 1.51 2.94
CA PRO A 166 -22.77 2.78 3.26
C PRO A 166 -21.99 3.57 4.31
N ASP A 167 -22.21 4.88 4.34
CA ASP A 167 -21.60 5.77 5.35
C ASP A 167 -22.43 5.78 6.64
N TYR A 168 -23.74 5.58 6.53
CA TYR A 168 -24.70 5.45 7.65
C TYR A 168 -25.52 4.17 7.54
N ALA A 169 -25.94 3.64 8.68
CA ALA A 169 -26.58 2.33 8.79
C ALA A 169 -27.92 2.18 8.04
N ASP A 170 -28.61 3.27 7.78
CA ASP A 170 -29.90 3.31 7.05
C ASP A 170 -29.74 3.54 5.54
N GLU A 171 -28.51 3.75 5.08
CA GLU A 171 -28.20 3.94 3.66
C GLU A 171 -27.94 2.61 2.94
N LYS A 172 -28.21 2.59 1.64
CA LYS A 172 -27.90 1.41 0.80
C LYS A 172 -26.50 1.43 0.22
N LYS A 173 -25.86 2.60 0.18
CA LYS A 173 -24.51 2.80 -0.39
C LYS A 173 -23.92 4.11 0.14
N SER A 174 -22.60 4.24 0.03
CA SER A 174 -21.89 5.50 0.25
C SER A 174 -22.26 6.52 -0.81
N LEU A 175 -22.45 7.77 -0.40
CA LEU A 175 -22.78 8.91 -1.26
C LEU A 175 -21.55 9.83 -1.45
N TYR A 176 -21.60 10.69 -2.48
CA TYR A 176 -20.61 11.74 -2.73
C TYR A 176 -19.15 11.23 -2.80
N GLU A 177 -18.97 9.96 -3.11
CA GLU A 177 -17.65 9.29 -3.13
C GLU A 177 -16.90 9.33 -1.78
N ILE A 178 -17.61 9.44 -0.66
CA ILE A 178 -17.07 9.40 0.71
C ILE A 178 -16.30 8.09 0.94
N TRP A 179 -16.70 7.00 0.27
CA TRP A 179 -16.08 5.69 0.37
C TRP A 179 -14.57 5.69 0.08
N TRP A 180 -14.04 6.59 -0.77
CA TRP A 180 -12.61 6.70 -0.98
C TRP A 180 -11.99 7.92 -0.29
N THR A 181 -12.71 9.07 -0.25
CA THR A 181 -12.18 10.32 0.31
C THR A 181 -11.87 10.21 1.81
N PHE A 182 -12.77 9.61 2.58
CA PHE A 182 -12.61 9.36 4.01
C PHE A 182 -12.61 7.87 4.36
N GLY A 183 -13.30 7.06 3.56
CA GLY A 183 -13.40 5.63 3.81
C GLY A 183 -12.05 4.92 3.66
N TRP A 184 -11.25 5.23 2.65
CA TRP A 184 -9.91 4.65 2.48
C TRP A 184 -8.95 5.03 3.62
N PRO A 185 -8.83 6.29 4.04
CA PRO A 185 -8.07 6.63 5.24
C PRO A 185 -8.53 5.88 6.50
N TYR A 186 -9.83 5.70 6.69
CA TYR A 186 -10.36 4.89 7.78
C TYR A 186 -9.93 3.42 7.68
N GLU A 187 -10.06 2.80 6.50
CA GLU A 187 -9.68 1.39 6.28
C GLU A 187 -8.19 1.14 6.58
N THR A 188 -7.28 2.01 6.12
CA THR A 188 -5.86 1.91 6.45
C THR A 188 -5.63 2.03 7.96
N SER A 189 -6.26 3.00 8.61
CA SER A 189 -6.11 3.21 10.05
C SER A 189 -6.67 2.03 10.87
N ALA A 190 -7.83 1.49 10.45
CA ALA A 190 -8.44 0.32 11.08
C ALA A 190 -7.58 -0.95 10.88
N PHE A 191 -7.04 -1.16 9.68
CA PHE A 191 -6.09 -2.24 9.41
C PHE A 191 -4.89 -2.17 10.35
N MET A 192 -4.23 -1.02 10.47
CA MET A 192 -3.07 -0.85 11.36
C MET A 192 -3.41 -1.18 12.80
N ALA A 193 -4.53 -0.64 13.32
CA ALA A 193 -5.01 -0.92 14.67
C ALA A 193 -5.25 -2.42 14.90
N ARG A 194 -5.88 -3.09 13.92
CA ARG A 194 -6.16 -4.52 14.00
C ARG A 194 -4.88 -5.36 13.98
N MET A 195 -3.86 -5.01 13.21
CA MET A 195 -2.54 -5.68 13.23
C MET A 195 -1.88 -5.59 14.62
N VAL A 196 -1.98 -4.43 15.28
CA VAL A 196 -1.47 -4.24 16.64
C VAL A 196 -2.27 -5.08 17.66
N PHE A 197 -3.58 -4.87 17.75
CA PHE A 197 -4.39 -5.44 18.81
C PHE A 197 -4.71 -6.92 18.63
N SER A 198 -4.66 -7.47 17.43
CA SER A 198 -4.66 -8.91 17.18
C SER A 198 -3.34 -9.58 17.57
N LYS A 199 -2.32 -8.80 17.94
CA LYS A 199 -0.95 -9.26 18.23
C LYS A 199 -0.23 -9.89 17.03
N MET A 200 -0.62 -9.54 15.80
CA MET A 200 0.05 -10.02 14.59
C MET A 200 1.52 -9.60 14.60
N LEU A 201 1.80 -8.34 14.98
CA LEU A 201 3.16 -7.82 15.09
C LEU A 201 3.96 -8.42 16.25
N ASP A 202 3.29 -8.95 17.28
CA ASP A 202 3.93 -9.69 18.36
C ASP A 202 4.30 -11.13 17.95
N ARG A 203 3.42 -11.78 17.18
CA ARG A 203 3.68 -13.14 16.65
C ARG A 203 4.75 -13.13 15.56
N TYR A 204 4.81 -12.07 14.76
CA TYR A 204 5.75 -11.92 13.64
C TYR A 204 6.59 -10.64 13.79
N PRO A 205 7.52 -10.59 14.76
CA PRO A 205 8.33 -9.41 15.01
C PRO A 205 9.26 -9.12 13.83
N GLY A 206 9.31 -7.84 13.42
CA GLY A 206 10.08 -7.42 12.25
C GLY A 206 9.35 -7.62 10.91
N LEU A 207 8.05 -7.97 10.92
CA LEU A 207 7.23 -7.96 9.72
C LEU A 207 7.24 -6.54 9.12
N LYS A 208 7.64 -6.44 7.85
CA LYS A 208 7.83 -5.16 7.16
C LYS A 208 6.52 -4.74 6.48
N ILE A 209 5.81 -3.79 7.06
CA ILE A 209 4.54 -3.29 6.52
C ILE A 209 4.68 -1.83 6.11
N ILE A 210 4.39 -1.55 4.83
CA ILE A 210 4.35 -0.20 4.26
C ILE A 210 2.87 0.16 4.06
N VAL A 211 2.41 1.18 4.77
CA VAL A 211 1.03 1.67 4.67
C VAL A 211 0.95 2.86 3.74
N HIS A 212 -0.09 2.87 2.91
CA HIS A 212 -0.31 3.91 1.91
C HIS A 212 -0.83 5.21 2.55
N HIS A 213 -0.65 6.33 1.85
CA HIS A 213 -1.14 7.67 2.22
C HIS A 213 -0.67 8.14 3.61
N TYR A 214 0.62 7.98 3.90
CA TYR A 214 1.24 8.37 5.17
C TYR A 214 0.58 7.75 6.42
N GLY A 215 0.06 6.50 6.31
CA GLY A 215 -0.65 5.85 7.41
C GLY A 215 -2.00 6.51 7.71
N ALA A 216 -2.51 7.26 6.74
CA ALA A 216 -3.86 7.81 6.68
C ALA A 216 -4.23 8.71 7.88
N MET A 217 -5.17 8.28 8.76
CA MET A 217 -5.64 9.11 9.87
C MET A 217 -4.72 9.00 11.11
N VAL A 218 -3.83 8.02 11.16
CA VAL A 218 -3.04 7.71 12.36
C VAL A 218 -2.17 8.87 12.82
N PRO A 219 -1.36 9.54 11.97
CA PRO A 219 -0.53 10.65 12.40
C PRO A 219 -1.33 11.82 12.97
N TYR A 220 -2.39 12.23 12.28
CA TYR A 220 -3.26 13.32 12.71
C TYR A 220 -3.94 13.03 14.06
N HIS A 221 -4.22 11.76 14.33
CA HIS A 221 -4.88 11.30 15.55
C HIS A 221 -3.90 10.72 16.59
N GLU A 222 -2.63 11.13 16.60
CA GLU A 222 -1.61 10.65 17.55
C GLU A 222 -2.10 10.67 19.00
N GLY A 223 -2.79 11.72 19.42
CA GLY A 223 -3.36 11.84 20.77
C GLY A 223 -4.44 10.79 21.10
N ARG A 224 -5.12 10.23 20.07
CA ARG A 224 -6.06 9.11 20.25
C ARG A 224 -5.36 7.76 20.18
N VAL A 225 -4.39 7.61 19.28
CA VAL A 225 -3.61 6.38 19.06
C VAL A 225 -2.64 6.14 20.22
N GLY A 226 -2.05 7.19 20.81
CA GLY A 226 -1.18 7.11 21.97
C GLY A 226 -1.96 7.18 23.29
N PRO A 227 -2.09 8.36 23.93
CA PRO A 227 -2.74 8.50 25.23
C PRO A 227 -4.16 7.93 25.28
N GLY A 228 -4.90 7.94 24.16
CA GLY A 228 -6.23 7.36 24.08
C GLY A 228 -6.21 5.84 24.25
N TRP A 229 -5.32 5.12 23.59
CA TRP A 229 -5.20 3.66 23.72
C TRP A 229 -4.36 3.21 24.92
N ASP A 230 -3.59 4.10 25.56
CA ASP A 230 -3.05 3.82 26.90
C ASP A 230 -4.18 3.53 27.92
N GLN A 231 -5.40 3.96 27.62
CA GLN A 231 -6.61 3.71 28.38
C GLN A 231 -7.55 2.69 27.73
N LEU A 232 -7.04 1.79 26.88
CA LEU A 232 -7.84 0.75 26.25
C LEU A 232 -8.54 -0.11 27.30
N GLY A 233 -9.85 -0.33 27.13
CA GLY A 233 -10.71 -1.07 28.07
C GLY A 233 -11.45 -0.20 29.09
N VAL A 234 -11.21 1.12 29.14
CA VAL A 234 -11.92 2.02 30.07
C VAL A 234 -13.33 2.39 29.57
N ARG A 235 -13.60 2.23 28.26
CA ARG A 235 -14.85 2.69 27.61
C ARG A 235 -15.75 1.57 27.13
N THR A 236 -15.28 0.31 27.15
CA THR A 236 -15.99 -0.85 26.63
C THR A 236 -16.00 -1.91 27.72
N SER A 237 -17.17 -2.46 28.04
CA SER A 237 -17.37 -3.37 29.19
C SER A 237 -17.55 -4.83 28.79
N ASP A 238 -17.77 -5.14 27.53
CA ASP A 238 -18.08 -6.46 26.97
C ASP A 238 -16.82 -7.26 26.59
N GLU A 239 -15.66 -6.62 26.59
CA GLU A 239 -14.37 -7.23 26.23
C GLU A 239 -13.30 -6.88 27.26
N ASP A 240 -12.41 -7.80 27.60
CA ASP A 240 -11.27 -7.54 28.49
C ASP A 240 -10.10 -6.91 27.75
N TYR A 241 -10.30 -5.69 27.26
CA TYR A 241 -9.25 -4.92 26.58
C TYR A 241 -8.14 -4.44 27.53
N VAL A 242 -8.37 -4.42 28.82
CA VAL A 242 -7.31 -4.13 29.80
C VAL A 242 -6.29 -5.26 29.83
N ALA A 243 -6.73 -6.52 29.85
CA ALA A 243 -5.84 -7.67 29.76
C ALA A 243 -5.14 -7.72 28.39
N LEU A 244 -5.86 -7.46 27.30
CA LEU A 244 -5.27 -7.37 25.96
C LEU A 244 -4.12 -6.35 25.92
N ARG A 245 -4.35 -5.11 26.37
CA ARG A 245 -3.32 -4.07 26.39
C ARG A 245 -2.09 -4.49 27.20
N LYS A 246 -2.29 -5.11 28.38
CA LYS A 246 -1.19 -5.59 29.22
C LYS A 246 -0.41 -6.75 28.57
N SER A 247 -1.03 -7.49 27.67
CA SER A 247 -0.40 -8.61 26.95
C SER A 247 0.38 -8.21 25.74
N LEU A 248 0.31 -6.95 25.28
CA LEU A 248 1.10 -6.42 24.17
C LEU A 248 2.56 -6.28 24.59
N ARG A 249 3.47 -6.55 23.65
CA ARG A 249 4.92 -6.46 23.86
C ARG A 249 5.42 -5.02 24.00
N LYS A 250 4.71 -4.05 23.41
CA LYS A 250 5.00 -2.62 23.45
C LYS A 250 3.76 -1.82 23.86
N ARG A 251 3.95 -0.55 24.20
CA ARG A 251 2.88 0.44 24.26
C ARG A 251 2.21 0.55 22.89
N PRO A 252 0.86 0.68 22.78
CA PRO A 252 0.19 0.75 21.48
C PRO A 252 0.81 1.75 20.47
N LEU A 253 1.11 2.99 20.90
CA LEU A 253 1.71 4.00 20.02
C LEU A 253 3.05 3.56 19.40
N ASP A 254 3.86 2.83 20.16
CA ASP A 254 5.20 2.44 19.72
C ASP A 254 5.16 1.48 18.53
N TYR A 255 4.13 0.61 18.44
CA TYR A 255 3.92 -0.21 17.24
C TYR A 255 3.69 0.64 15.99
N PHE A 256 2.87 1.69 16.10
CA PHE A 256 2.57 2.54 14.93
C PHE A 256 3.78 3.32 14.45
N LYS A 257 4.66 3.73 15.35
CA LYS A 257 5.85 4.52 15.02
C LYS A 257 7.05 3.65 14.59
N GLU A 258 7.16 2.42 15.10
CA GLU A 258 8.36 1.61 14.96
C GLU A 258 8.19 0.39 14.05
N ASP A 259 6.98 -0.18 13.95
CA ASP A 259 6.75 -1.43 13.19
C ASP A 259 6.08 -1.18 11.82
N PHE A 260 5.62 0.05 11.55
CA PHE A 260 5.10 0.43 10.24
C PHE A 260 6.03 1.42 9.54
N TYR A 261 6.05 1.31 8.22
CA TYR A 261 6.57 2.31 7.31
C TYR A 261 5.40 2.97 6.59
N ALA A 262 5.55 4.23 6.19
CA ALA A 262 4.50 4.96 5.49
C ALA A 262 5.05 5.62 4.23
N ASP A 263 4.25 5.66 3.18
CA ASP A 263 4.63 6.33 1.95
C ASP A 263 4.11 7.77 1.88
N THR A 264 4.72 8.57 0.99
CA THR A 264 4.44 10.01 0.86
C THR A 264 3.28 10.34 -0.06
N ALA A 265 2.47 9.37 -0.46
CA ALA A 265 1.38 9.57 -1.42
C ALA A 265 0.16 10.28 -0.81
N VAL A 266 0.29 11.57 -0.54
CA VAL A 266 -0.77 12.42 0.05
C VAL A 266 -1.24 13.52 -0.91
N PHE A 267 -1.27 13.20 -2.21
CA PHE A 267 -1.88 14.02 -3.26
C PHE A 267 -1.35 15.47 -3.31
N GLY A 268 -0.04 15.67 -3.09
CA GLY A 268 0.55 16.99 -3.10
C GLY A 268 0.18 17.86 -1.90
N SER A 269 -0.30 17.29 -0.80
CA SER A 269 -0.61 18.04 0.43
C SER A 269 0.64 18.20 1.30
N ARG A 270 1.19 19.42 1.34
CA ARG A 270 2.32 19.74 2.23
C ARG A 270 1.95 19.56 3.73
N ALA A 271 0.74 19.92 4.13
CA ALA A 271 0.30 19.79 5.52
C ALA A 271 0.26 18.31 5.97
N ALA A 272 -0.28 17.42 5.10
CA ALA A 272 -0.29 15.99 5.39
C ALA A 272 1.13 15.41 5.40
N THR A 273 2.02 15.84 4.50
CA THR A 273 3.43 15.41 4.47
C THR A 273 4.15 15.80 5.76
N LEU A 274 3.98 17.03 6.26
CA LEU A 274 4.58 17.47 7.52
C LEU A 274 4.06 16.67 8.72
N CYS A 275 2.74 16.45 8.78
CA CYS A 275 2.12 15.65 9.84
C CYS A 275 2.64 14.21 9.85
N GLY A 276 2.72 13.56 8.69
CA GLY A 276 3.24 12.22 8.58
C GLY A 276 4.74 12.13 8.89
N LEU A 277 5.54 13.07 8.40
CA LEU A 277 6.98 13.09 8.66
C LEU A 277 7.29 13.32 10.16
N GLU A 278 6.53 14.19 10.84
CA GLU A 278 6.65 14.38 12.30
C GLU A 278 6.34 13.10 13.07
N PHE A 279 5.35 12.33 12.61
CA PHE A 279 4.93 11.10 13.27
C PHE A 279 5.91 9.93 13.02
N TYR A 280 6.29 9.68 11.77
CA TYR A 280 7.10 8.51 11.37
C TYR A 280 8.62 8.79 11.36
N GLY A 281 9.01 10.05 11.23
CA GLY A 281 10.41 10.41 10.96
C GLY A 281 10.87 10.02 9.56
N ALA A 282 12.08 10.46 9.21
CA ALA A 282 12.68 10.15 7.92
C ALA A 282 13.02 8.67 7.75
N ASP A 283 13.28 7.93 8.84
CA ASP A 283 13.69 6.52 8.81
C ASP A 283 12.54 5.55 8.47
N HIS A 284 11.28 5.98 8.65
CA HIS A 284 10.08 5.18 8.36
C HIS A 284 9.23 5.77 7.24
N THR A 285 9.75 6.77 6.52
CA THR A 285 9.08 7.41 5.38
C THR A 285 9.67 6.92 4.07
N ILE A 286 8.81 6.58 3.09
CA ILE A 286 9.20 6.09 1.76
C ILE A 286 8.55 6.97 0.70
N PHE A 287 9.33 7.37 -0.31
CA PHE A 287 8.81 8.16 -1.42
C PHE A 287 7.84 7.36 -2.28
N ALA A 288 6.63 7.88 -2.47
CA ALA A 288 5.64 7.40 -3.41
C ALA A 288 4.70 8.52 -3.85
N SER A 289 4.15 8.41 -5.05
CA SER A 289 3.29 9.43 -5.66
C SER A 289 1.83 9.06 -5.79
N ASP A 290 1.48 7.78 -5.82
CA ASP A 290 0.16 7.27 -6.23
C ASP A 290 -0.20 7.66 -7.69
N SER A 291 0.80 7.87 -8.54
CA SER A 291 0.58 8.13 -9.98
C SER A 291 -0.14 6.93 -10.61
N PRO A 292 -1.13 7.15 -11.50
CA PRO A 292 -1.45 8.35 -12.25
C PRO A 292 -2.81 8.98 -11.91
N PHE A 293 -3.27 8.93 -10.68
CA PHE A 293 -4.64 9.34 -10.30
C PHE A 293 -4.84 10.85 -10.10
N ASP A 294 -3.82 11.65 -10.40
CA ASP A 294 -3.92 13.11 -10.34
C ASP A 294 -4.83 13.71 -11.44
N PRO A 295 -5.32 14.96 -11.27
CA PRO A 295 -6.17 15.63 -12.25
C PRO A 295 -5.55 15.78 -13.64
N GLU A 296 -4.20 15.76 -13.75
CA GLU A 296 -3.45 15.81 -15.01
C GLU A 296 -3.26 14.41 -15.61
N LYS A 297 -3.75 13.36 -14.93
CA LYS A 297 -3.71 11.94 -15.35
C LYS A 297 -2.29 11.39 -15.54
N GLY A 298 -1.42 11.72 -14.57
CA GLY A 298 -0.10 11.11 -14.52
C GLY A 298 0.99 11.93 -13.85
N PRO A 299 1.36 13.14 -14.32
CA PRO A 299 2.54 13.85 -13.83
C PRO A 299 2.30 14.67 -12.56
N GLY A 300 1.05 15.01 -12.23
CA GLY A 300 0.73 15.98 -11.19
C GLY A 300 1.21 15.56 -9.80
N TYR A 301 0.83 14.38 -9.34
CA TYR A 301 1.23 13.90 -8.00
C TYR A 301 2.73 13.62 -7.89
N ILE A 302 3.37 13.16 -8.96
CA ILE A 302 4.83 12.99 -9.00
C ILE A 302 5.51 14.35 -8.76
N ARG A 303 5.17 15.34 -9.58
CA ARG A 303 5.74 16.70 -9.50
C ARG A 303 5.52 17.33 -8.13
N ASP A 304 4.29 17.29 -7.63
CA ASP A 304 3.92 17.99 -6.41
C ASP A 304 4.54 17.32 -5.17
N THR A 305 4.62 15.97 -5.14
CA THR A 305 5.29 15.24 -4.07
C THR A 305 6.79 15.50 -4.06
N ILE A 306 7.46 15.46 -5.21
CA ILE A 306 8.89 15.83 -5.34
C ILE A 306 9.13 17.26 -4.85
N LYS A 307 8.32 18.22 -5.32
CA LYS A 307 8.44 19.63 -4.91
C LYS A 307 8.33 19.82 -3.40
N ILE A 308 7.41 19.07 -2.76
CA ILE A 308 7.24 19.14 -1.30
C ILE A 308 8.47 18.58 -0.60
N ILE A 309 8.92 17.37 -0.96
CA ILE A 309 10.05 16.70 -0.31
C ILE A 309 11.36 17.49 -0.51
N ASP A 310 11.59 18.02 -1.72
CA ASP A 310 12.76 18.87 -2.00
C ASP A 310 12.74 20.16 -1.18
N GLY A 311 11.55 20.70 -0.87
CA GLY A 311 11.34 21.92 -0.08
C GLY A 311 11.23 21.70 1.44
N LEU A 312 11.45 20.46 1.94
CA LEU A 312 11.47 20.19 3.38
C LEU A 312 12.82 20.66 4.00
N ASP A 313 12.75 21.21 5.21
CA ASP A 313 13.92 21.54 6.02
C ASP A 313 14.43 20.30 6.76
N ILE A 314 15.03 19.38 5.99
CA ILE A 314 15.63 18.14 6.47
C ILE A 314 17.03 17.98 5.89
N SER A 315 17.87 17.16 6.54
CA SER A 315 19.21 16.86 6.02
C SER A 315 19.15 16.19 4.65
N LYS A 316 20.23 16.34 3.86
CA LYS A 316 20.38 15.58 2.61
C LYS A 316 20.30 14.07 2.86
N ALA A 317 20.90 13.59 3.94
CA ALA A 317 20.88 12.18 4.31
C ALA A 317 19.45 11.67 4.59
N ASP A 318 18.62 12.45 5.27
CA ASP A 318 17.22 12.08 5.51
C ASP A 318 16.38 12.13 4.23
N ARG A 319 16.64 13.12 3.36
CA ARG A 319 15.99 13.17 2.04
C ARG A 319 16.36 11.96 1.18
N ASP A 320 17.63 11.55 1.19
CA ASP A 320 18.09 10.35 0.47
C ASP A 320 17.46 9.05 1.05
N LYS A 321 17.29 8.95 2.38
CA LYS A 321 16.53 7.85 3.01
C LYS A 321 15.10 7.78 2.47
N ILE A 322 14.40 8.91 2.44
CA ILE A 322 13.02 8.99 1.94
C ILE A 322 12.96 8.58 0.46
N TYR A 323 13.85 9.12 -0.39
CA TYR A 323 13.79 8.90 -1.82
C TYR A 323 14.17 7.48 -2.26
N HIS A 324 15.06 6.78 -1.54
CA HIS A 324 15.47 5.43 -1.93
C HIS A 324 16.02 4.58 -0.77
N GLY A 325 16.72 5.19 0.22
CA GLY A 325 17.49 4.43 1.21
C GLY A 325 16.62 3.49 2.07
N ASN A 326 15.43 3.92 2.49
CA ASN A 326 14.52 3.08 3.27
C ASN A 326 13.97 1.92 2.42
N LEU A 327 13.62 2.18 1.17
CA LEU A 327 13.20 1.13 0.25
C LEU A 327 14.31 0.09 0.02
N GLU A 328 15.56 0.54 -0.19
CA GLU A 328 16.72 -0.34 -0.32
C GLU A 328 16.92 -1.20 0.93
N LYS A 329 16.83 -0.59 2.12
CA LYS A 329 16.94 -1.28 3.41
C LYS A 329 15.87 -2.37 3.57
N LEU A 330 14.61 -2.07 3.26
CA LEU A 330 13.49 -2.99 3.42
C LEU A 330 13.53 -4.16 2.45
N THR A 331 13.88 -3.89 1.21
CA THR A 331 13.84 -4.89 0.12
C THR A 331 15.13 -5.69 -0.01
N GLY A 332 16.25 -5.13 0.48
CA GLY A 332 17.60 -5.66 0.25
C GLY A 332 18.11 -5.43 -1.17
N ARG A 333 17.39 -4.65 -2.01
CA ARG A 333 17.77 -4.33 -3.39
C ARG A 333 18.36 -2.94 -3.47
N LYS A 334 19.48 -2.79 -4.17
CA LYS A 334 20.08 -1.48 -4.46
C LYS A 334 19.49 -0.90 -5.74
N PHE A 335 19.07 0.36 -5.69
CA PHE A 335 18.53 1.13 -6.80
C PHE A 335 19.49 2.22 -7.25
N VAL A 336 20.35 2.68 -6.36
CA VAL A 336 21.36 3.72 -6.64
C VAL A 336 22.74 3.08 -6.52
N LYS A 337 23.55 3.30 -7.58
CA LYS A 337 24.93 2.81 -7.67
C LYS A 337 25.90 3.70 -6.90
#